data_f20d7de199f50da2fe9b0de34f5f1409
#
_entry.id   f20d7de199f50da2fe9b0de34f5f1409
#
_cell.length_a   1.000
_cell.length_b   1.000
_cell.length_c   1.000
_cell.angle_alpha   90.00
_cell.angle_beta   90.00
_cell.angle_gamma   90.00
#
_symmetry.space_group_name_H-M   'P 1'
#
loop_
_entity.id
_entity.type
_entity.pdbx_description
1 polymer ?
#
loop_
_entity_poly.entity_id
_entity_poly.type
_entity_poly.pdbx_seq_one_letter_code
_entity_poly.pdbx_strand_id
1 'polypeptide(L)'
;MTELHWHAATDAGSYDGTASILVGQGAVHLRTDLPAGTLENAVATLSWPMAEDEKIFMNGYQTWTECPELPKWGRQRGTDHIPKFLLDKYAFDRYGDYHFVRYSKRKGMNHGFSYCYFRRGEHYRLVASLDETPGYTIFYYDAKAAVLRIERDCAGVCHGGSVFAAFDLFFAEGSEDEVFDAWFAALGCRPRTTKKLAGYSSWYNRYQNIDEASILEDLQGCRALFKPGDLFQIDDGWEAKVGDWLETDPAKFPHGLRPLADAAHESGFLTGLWLAPFVCEKESAVYRDHPDWLLQVNGQPWCCGSNWSSFYALDIDNPEVLDYLQTVFDRVLNDWGFDLVKLDFLYGAATFGSASESRAARMQRAMALLRTWCGDKLILGCGVPVMPAFGVVDYCRIGCDVSLDWDDVWYMRLFHRERVSTKQSIGNTVFRRQLNRRAYGSDPDVFFLREENCKLTAQQKQTLAQVNALFSGILLTSDMPSRYTNEMRRQYNALRELTEHAENCTVDADNGLTVHYTLHGKQQVIKVF
;
A
#
# COMPACT_ATOMS: atom_id res chain seq x y z
N MET A 1 31.33 13.81 -3.73
CA MET A 1 31.69 12.43 -3.41
C MET A 1 31.55 12.21 -1.92
N THR A 2 30.80 11.22 -1.48
CA THR A 2 30.61 10.87 -0.05
C THR A 2 31.05 9.43 0.15
N GLU A 3 31.72 9.15 1.27
CA GLU A 3 32.11 7.79 1.62
C GLU A 3 30.97 7.11 2.36
N LEU A 4 30.59 5.92 1.90
CA LEU A 4 29.63 5.04 2.53
C LEU A 4 30.43 3.93 3.24
N HIS A 5 30.28 3.86 4.55
CA HIS A 5 30.81 2.79 5.38
C HIS A 5 29.72 1.73 5.58
N TRP A 6 30.06 0.46 5.43
CA TRP A 6 29.10 -0.62 5.62
C TRP A 6 29.68 -1.81 6.36
N HIS A 7 28.83 -2.51 7.06
CA HIS A 7 29.12 -3.68 7.86
C HIS A 7 28.07 -4.75 7.59
N ALA A 8 28.51 -6.01 7.56
CA ALA A 8 27.60 -7.16 7.53
C ALA A 8 28.18 -8.28 8.40
N ALA A 9 27.33 -9.00 9.12
CA ALA A 9 27.73 -10.03 10.06
C ALA A 9 26.79 -11.24 10.09
N THR A 10 27.44 -12.41 10.32
CA THR A 10 26.80 -13.62 10.85
C THR A 10 27.31 -13.87 12.25
N ASP A 11 26.70 -14.80 12.97
CA ASP A 11 27.19 -15.30 14.28
C ASP A 11 28.57 -15.97 14.20
N ALA A 12 29.07 -16.25 12.98
CA ALA A 12 30.38 -16.87 12.72
C ALA A 12 31.46 -15.88 12.26
N GLY A 13 31.10 -14.63 11.88
CA GLY A 13 32.08 -13.63 11.45
C GLY A 13 31.46 -12.43 10.77
N SER A 14 32.26 -11.39 10.54
CA SER A 14 31.81 -10.12 9.99
C SER A 14 32.75 -9.55 8.96
N TYR A 15 32.24 -8.56 8.22
CA TYR A 15 32.97 -7.78 7.22
C TYR A 15 32.65 -6.29 7.38
N ASP A 16 33.70 -5.46 7.32
CA ASP A 16 33.62 -4.01 7.25
C ASP A 16 34.20 -3.53 5.90
N GLY A 17 33.46 -2.64 5.24
CA GLY A 17 33.87 -2.12 3.94
C GLY A 17 33.52 -0.65 3.75
N THR A 18 34.08 -0.07 2.71
CA THR A 18 33.79 1.30 2.27
C THR A 18 33.49 1.34 0.78
N ALA A 19 32.65 2.29 0.37
CA ALA A 19 32.37 2.58 -1.03
C ALA A 19 32.28 4.09 -1.22
N SER A 20 32.85 4.59 -2.32
CA SER A 20 32.71 6.00 -2.67
C SER A 20 31.39 6.19 -3.45
N ILE A 21 30.53 7.08 -2.96
CA ILE A 21 29.24 7.39 -3.58
C ILE A 21 29.30 8.79 -4.20
N LEU A 22 28.96 8.89 -5.45
CA LEU A 22 28.61 10.15 -6.09
C LEU A 22 27.08 10.24 -6.17
N VAL A 23 26.48 11.26 -5.58
CA VAL A 23 25.03 11.50 -5.72
C VAL A 23 24.76 11.73 -7.21
N GLY A 24 23.80 11.00 -7.78
CA GLY A 24 23.61 10.94 -9.25
C GLY A 24 24.33 9.79 -9.96
N GLN A 25 25.10 8.96 -9.22
CA GLN A 25 25.87 7.84 -9.80
C GLN A 25 24.98 6.69 -10.32
N GLY A 26 23.74 6.53 -9.82
CA GLY A 26 22.87 5.39 -10.13
C GLY A 26 23.04 4.23 -9.15
N ALA A 27 23.19 3.01 -9.68
CA ALA A 27 23.23 1.80 -8.87
C ALA A 27 24.58 1.61 -8.12
N VAL A 28 24.48 1.13 -6.88
CA VAL A 28 25.60 0.76 -6.02
C VAL A 28 25.32 -0.61 -5.41
N HIS A 29 26.24 -1.56 -5.65
CA HIS A 29 26.12 -2.94 -5.19
C HIS A 29 27.17 -3.23 -4.14
N LEU A 30 26.73 -3.58 -2.93
CA LEU A 30 27.61 -3.94 -1.81
C LEU A 30 27.54 -5.46 -1.59
N ARG A 31 28.63 -6.14 -1.88
CA ARG A 31 28.76 -7.59 -1.82
C ARG A 31 29.99 -7.97 -0.99
N THR A 32 29.88 -9.04 -0.22
CA THR A 32 31.02 -9.61 0.50
C THR A 32 30.83 -11.11 0.72
N ASP A 33 31.92 -11.84 0.85
CA ASP A 33 31.88 -13.19 1.38
C ASP A 33 31.66 -13.13 2.88
N LEU A 34 30.64 -13.85 3.35
CA LEU A 34 30.38 -14.06 4.77
C LEU A 34 30.48 -15.56 5.09
N PRO A 35 30.98 -15.93 6.28
CA PRO A 35 30.95 -17.31 6.71
C PRO A 35 29.52 -17.83 6.86
N ALA A 36 29.36 -19.15 6.74
CA ALA A 36 28.08 -19.79 7.02
C ALA A 36 27.68 -19.53 8.49
N GLY A 37 26.42 -19.21 8.70
CA GLY A 37 25.90 -18.86 10.03
C GLY A 37 24.55 -18.15 9.94
N THR A 38 24.09 -17.63 11.05
CA THR A 38 22.87 -16.85 11.13
C THR A 38 23.20 -15.37 10.93
N LEU A 39 22.55 -14.70 9.98
CA LEU A 39 22.71 -13.27 9.78
C LEU A 39 22.28 -12.49 11.03
N GLU A 40 23.15 -11.61 11.50
CA GLU A 40 22.89 -10.74 12.65
C GLU A 40 22.45 -9.34 12.20
N ASN A 41 23.17 -8.77 11.24
CA ASN A 41 22.86 -7.45 10.70
C ASN A 41 23.59 -7.19 9.35
N ALA A 42 23.04 -6.22 8.61
CA ALA A 42 23.77 -5.51 7.57
C ALA A 42 23.39 -4.04 7.65
N VAL A 43 24.39 -3.16 7.78
CA VAL A 43 24.20 -1.73 8.04
C VAL A 43 25.14 -0.94 7.15
N ALA A 44 24.64 0.14 6.54
CA ALA A 44 25.45 1.12 5.85
C ALA A 44 25.18 2.52 6.40
N THR A 45 26.20 3.37 6.42
CA THR A 45 26.10 4.74 6.91
C THR A 45 26.87 5.69 6.00
N LEU A 46 26.29 6.87 5.76
CA LEU A 46 26.96 7.91 4.99
C LEU A 46 26.56 9.29 5.53
N SER A 47 27.47 10.26 5.37
CA SER A 47 27.18 11.67 5.66
C SER A 47 26.15 12.18 4.63
N TRP A 48 25.04 12.74 5.14
CA TRP A 48 23.94 13.23 4.32
C TRP A 48 23.38 14.53 4.90
N PRO A 49 24.06 15.66 4.68
CA PRO A 49 23.61 16.95 5.18
C PRO A 49 22.30 17.38 4.52
N MET A 50 21.42 17.97 5.31
CA MET A 50 20.12 18.49 4.89
C MET A 50 20.06 19.99 5.21
N ALA A 51 19.66 20.81 4.25
CA ALA A 51 19.44 22.24 4.44
C ALA A 51 18.22 22.51 5.35
N GLU A 52 18.09 23.70 5.92
CA GLU A 52 16.98 24.02 6.83
C GLU A 52 15.63 24.12 6.10
N ASP A 53 15.64 24.52 4.85
CA ASP A 53 14.45 24.63 3.98
C ASP A 53 14.15 23.34 3.18
N GLU A 54 15.01 22.34 3.28
CA GLU A 54 14.80 21.05 2.61
C GLU A 54 13.75 20.21 3.35
N LYS A 55 12.97 19.43 2.60
CA LYS A 55 12.00 18.47 3.12
C LYS A 55 12.51 17.06 2.96
N ILE A 56 12.10 16.18 3.87
CA ILE A 56 12.41 14.76 3.80
C ILE A 56 11.14 13.95 3.67
N PHE A 57 11.13 13.02 2.74
CA PHE A 57 10.10 11.98 2.60
C PHE A 57 10.70 10.63 2.98
N MET A 58 10.03 9.93 3.85
CA MET A 58 10.35 8.56 4.26
C MET A 58 9.17 7.66 3.94
N ASN A 59 9.29 6.83 2.90
CA ASN A 59 8.21 5.92 2.54
C ASN A 59 7.91 4.97 3.70
N GLY A 60 6.63 4.76 4.01
CA GLY A 60 6.21 3.86 5.07
C GLY A 60 6.30 2.39 4.66
N TYR A 61 6.24 1.50 5.64
CA TYR A 61 6.36 0.06 5.48
C TYR A 61 5.36 -0.50 4.46
N GLN A 62 4.10 -0.15 4.62
CA GLN A 62 3.03 -0.66 3.76
C GLN A 62 2.15 0.48 3.21
N THR A 63 1.23 0.16 2.31
CA THR A 63 0.44 1.13 1.55
C THR A 63 -0.41 2.06 2.41
N TRP A 64 -0.93 1.61 3.56
CA TRP A 64 -1.72 2.46 4.46
C TRP A 64 -0.89 3.42 5.31
N THR A 65 0.41 3.15 5.49
CA THR A 65 1.25 3.98 6.37
C THR A 65 1.29 5.44 5.89
N GLU A 66 0.96 6.38 6.77
CA GLU A 66 1.07 7.81 6.51
C GLU A 66 2.50 8.23 6.18
N CYS A 67 2.69 8.91 5.05
CA CYS A 67 3.98 9.32 4.52
C CYS A 67 3.95 10.78 4.06
N PRO A 68 3.96 11.76 4.98
CA PRO A 68 4.10 13.17 4.60
C PRO A 68 5.56 13.51 4.29
N GLU A 69 5.77 14.55 3.48
CA GLU A 69 7.03 15.29 3.55
C GLU A 69 7.15 16.02 4.90
N LEU A 70 8.28 15.84 5.55
CA LEU A 70 8.56 16.43 6.85
C LEU A 70 9.65 17.50 6.72
N PRO A 71 9.59 18.58 7.51
CA PRO A 71 10.73 19.48 7.65
C PRO A 71 11.88 18.76 8.38
N LYS A 72 13.09 19.28 8.27
CA LYS A 72 14.33 18.73 8.87
C LYS A 72 14.15 18.24 10.32
N TRP A 73 13.44 19.00 11.14
CA TRP A 73 13.17 18.66 12.55
C TRP A 73 11.79 18.05 12.77
N GLY A 74 11.16 17.54 11.70
CA GLY A 74 9.91 16.80 11.76
C GLY A 74 10.07 15.48 12.51
N ARG A 75 8.95 14.87 12.88
CA ARG A 75 8.93 13.62 13.65
C ARG A 75 7.79 12.72 13.20
N GLN A 76 8.10 11.46 12.97
CA GLN A 76 7.14 10.36 12.91
C GLN A 76 6.80 9.87 14.32
N ARG A 77 5.58 9.44 14.54
CA ARG A 77 5.12 8.91 15.83
C ARG A 77 4.85 7.42 15.72
N GLY A 78 5.41 6.64 16.63
CA GLY A 78 5.12 5.23 16.81
C GLY A 78 4.06 4.99 17.88
N THR A 79 3.84 3.72 18.19
CA THR A 79 2.85 3.25 19.17
C THR A 79 3.40 3.10 20.60
N ASP A 80 4.70 3.35 20.81
CA ASP A 80 5.42 3.13 22.08
C ASP A 80 4.96 4.02 23.26
N HIS A 81 4.13 5.04 22.98
CA HIS A 81 3.49 5.89 23.97
C HIS A 81 2.11 5.38 24.42
N ILE A 82 1.58 4.36 23.76
CA ILE A 82 0.26 3.81 24.03
C ILE A 82 0.36 2.78 25.15
N PRO A 83 -0.53 2.83 26.15
CA PRO A 83 -0.57 1.81 27.20
C PRO A 83 -0.76 0.41 26.62
N LYS A 84 0.03 -0.56 27.14
CA LYS A 84 0.03 -1.94 26.63
C LYS A 84 -1.37 -2.57 26.55
N PHE A 85 -2.24 -2.33 27.54
CA PHE A 85 -3.59 -2.89 27.55
C PHE A 85 -4.46 -2.39 26.38
N LEU A 86 -4.22 -1.18 25.87
CA LEU A 86 -4.90 -0.65 24.67
C LEU A 86 -4.32 -1.28 23.39
N LEU A 87 -2.99 -1.44 23.33
CA LEU A 87 -2.35 -2.15 22.21
C LEU A 87 -2.85 -3.59 22.12
N ASP A 88 -2.88 -4.31 23.25
CA ASP A 88 -3.35 -5.70 23.29
C ASP A 88 -4.85 -5.81 22.92
N LYS A 89 -5.68 -4.83 23.33
CA LYS A 89 -7.11 -4.84 23.05
C LYS A 89 -7.46 -4.52 21.59
N TYR A 90 -6.77 -3.53 21.00
CA TYR A 90 -7.11 -3.00 19.68
C TYR A 90 -6.08 -3.37 18.62
N ALA A 91 -5.00 -4.03 18.99
CA ALA A 91 -3.94 -4.49 18.10
C ALA A 91 -3.36 -3.37 17.18
N PHE A 92 -3.31 -2.11 17.65
CA PHE A 92 -2.85 -0.95 16.86
C PHE A 92 -1.40 -1.08 16.36
N ASP A 93 -0.57 -1.88 17.04
CA ASP A 93 0.81 -2.17 16.68
C ASP A 93 0.94 -3.28 15.62
N ARG A 94 -0.16 -3.84 15.11
CA ARG A 94 -0.15 -4.94 14.15
C ARG A 94 -0.27 -4.49 12.69
N TYR A 95 -0.78 -3.29 12.45
CA TYR A 95 -1.03 -2.78 11.10
C TYR A 95 0.20 -2.21 10.39
N GLY A 96 1.29 -1.93 11.11
CA GLY A 96 2.52 -1.35 10.59
C GLY A 96 3.78 -2.11 10.99
N ASP A 97 4.89 -1.40 11.01
CA ASP A 97 6.22 -1.91 11.34
C ASP A 97 6.57 -1.91 12.84
N TYR A 98 5.63 -1.55 13.71
CA TYR A 98 5.84 -1.27 15.13
C TYR A 98 6.39 -2.44 15.95
N HIS A 99 6.22 -3.67 15.47
CA HIS A 99 6.69 -4.87 16.17
C HIS A 99 8.15 -5.24 15.85
N PHE A 100 8.76 -4.61 14.82
CA PHE A 100 10.15 -4.87 14.44
C PHE A 100 10.98 -3.60 14.20
N VAL A 101 10.35 -2.40 14.14
CA VAL A 101 11.05 -1.11 14.06
C VAL A 101 10.75 -0.27 15.30
N ARG A 102 11.82 0.24 15.93
CA ARG A 102 11.70 1.14 17.06
C ARG A 102 11.67 2.60 16.61
N TYR A 103 10.57 3.28 16.88
CA TYR A 103 10.40 4.69 16.55
C TYR A 103 11.20 5.59 17.50
N SER A 104 11.87 6.59 16.94
CA SER A 104 12.60 7.57 17.74
C SER A 104 11.67 8.59 18.40
N LYS A 105 11.93 8.92 19.67
CA LYS A 105 11.27 10.03 20.37
C LYS A 105 11.89 11.39 20.04
N ARG A 106 13.06 11.42 19.38
CA ARG A 106 13.82 12.61 19.07
C ARG A 106 13.33 13.25 17.74
N LYS A 107 13.15 14.58 17.73
CA LYS A 107 12.88 15.34 16.51
C LYS A 107 14.04 15.23 15.52
N GLY A 108 13.75 15.20 14.23
CA GLY A 108 14.74 15.05 13.18
C GLY A 108 15.30 13.63 13.04
N MET A 109 14.73 12.64 13.74
CA MET A 109 15.02 11.22 13.53
C MET A 109 13.80 10.55 12.95
N ASN A 110 13.89 10.13 11.70
CA ASN A 110 12.81 9.50 10.96
C ASN A 110 13.32 8.23 10.26
N HIS A 111 12.42 7.34 9.92
CA HIS A 111 12.75 6.13 9.15
C HIS A 111 11.74 5.87 8.03
N GLY A 112 12.16 5.08 7.06
CA GLY A 112 11.30 4.66 5.95
C GLY A 112 11.82 3.39 5.28
N PHE A 113 11.02 2.83 4.38
CA PHE A 113 11.26 1.56 3.70
C PHE A 113 11.37 1.77 2.19
N SER A 114 12.21 0.99 1.57
CA SER A 114 12.37 0.86 0.12
C SER A 114 12.90 2.10 -0.59
N TYR A 115 12.47 3.31 -0.23
CA TYR A 115 13.02 4.56 -0.73
C TYR A 115 12.75 5.75 0.19
N CYS A 116 13.61 6.72 0.10
CA CYS A 116 13.43 8.04 0.70
C CYS A 116 13.97 9.12 -0.26
N TYR A 117 13.47 10.34 -0.15
CA TYR A 117 14.03 11.46 -0.87
C TYR A 117 14.12 12.71 0.00
N PHE A 118 15.04 13.59 -0.42
CA PHE A 118 15.24 14.91 0.15
C PHE A 118 14.96 15.91 -0.95
N ARG A 119 14.05 16.86 -0.70
CA ARG A 119 13.57 17.80 -1.72
C ARG A 119 13.78 19.25 -1.30
N ARG A 120 14.27 20.05 -2.23
CA ARG A 120 14.36 21.50 -2.10
C ARG A 120 13.83 22.15 -3.38
N GLY A 121 12.67 22.79 -3.30
CA GLY A 121 11.96 23.25 -4.47
C GLY A 121 11.63 22.08 -5.42
N GLU A 122 12.07 22.14 -6.65
CA GLU A 122 11.89 21.07 -7.66
C GLU A 122 13.05 20.08 -7.75
N HIS A 123 14.07 20.25 -6.91
CA HIS A 123 15.26 19.40 -6.90
C HIS A 123 15.14 18.30 -5.85
N TYR A 124 15.28 17.06 -6.30
CA TYR A 124 15.20 15.83 -5.50
C TYR A 124 16.57 15.17 -5.39
N ARG A 125 16.89 14.65 -4.21
CA ARG A 125 17.96 13.68 -3.96
C ARG A 125 17.30 12.39 -3.49
N LEU A 126 17.27 11.38 -4.37
CA LEU A 126 16.63 10.07 -4.11
C LEU A 126 17.68 9.07 -3.63
N VAL A 127 17.34 8.31 -2.57
CA VAL A 127 18.03 7.09 -2.17
C VAL A 127 17.00 5.97 -2.08
N ALA A 128 17.24 4.89 -2.82
CA ALA A 128 16.26 3.83 -2.96
C ALA A 128 16.91 2.45 -3.00
N SER A 129 16.13 1.41 -2.72
CA SER A 129 16.51 0.02 -2.86
C SER A 129 16.32 -0.46 -4.30
N LEU A 130 17.19 -1.35 -4.77
CA LEU A 130 17.03 -2.07 -6.04
C LEU A 130 16.63 -3.53 -5.82
N ASP A 131 16.95 -4.10 -4.64
CA ASP A 131 16.57 -5.46 -4.28
C ASP A 131 16.31 -5.57 -2.77
N GLU A 132 15.20 -6.18 -2.41
CA GLU A 132 14.82 -6.45 -1.02
C GLU A 132 14.68 -7.95 -0.72
N THR A 133 15.11 -8.82 -1.64
CA THR A 133 15.07 -10.28 -1.42
C THR A 133 15.84 -10.71 -0.16
N PRO A 134 17.04 -10.17 0.16
CA PRO A 134 17.72 -10.52 1.40
C PRO A 134 17.06 -9.98 2.67
N GLY A 135 16.18 -8.99 2.54
CA GLY A 135 15.46 -8.32 3.63
C GLY A 135 14.99 -6.93 3.19
N TYR A 136 14.01 -6.37 3.88
CA TYR A 136 13.61 -4.98 3.62
C TYR A 136 14.79 -4.03 3.80
N THR A 137 14.85 -2.99 2.95
CA THR A 137 15.80 -1.89 3.12
C THR A 137 15.14 -0.80 3.94
N ILE A 138 15.69 -0.54 5.13
CA ILE A 138 15.16 0.45 6.07
C ILE A 138 16.14 1.62 6.15
N PHE A 139 15.67 2.81 5.82
CA PHE A 139 16.42 4.06 5.89
C PHE A 139 16.13 4.77 7.20
N TYR A 140 17.17 5.19 7.92
CA TYR A 140 17.08 6.02 9.12
C TYR A 140 17.85 7.31 8.90
N TYR A 141 17.21 8.43 9.09
CA TYR A 141 17.86 9.74 8.99
C TYR A 141 17.96 10.41 10.36
N ASP A 142 19.17 10.87 10.71
CA ASP A 142 19.43 11.69 11.89
C ASP A 142 19.86 13.09 11.45
N ALA A 143 18.94 14.06 11.53
CA ALA A 143 19.18 15.45 11.14
C ALA A 143 20.25 16.15 11.99
N LYS A 144 20.44 15.73 13.26
CA LYS A 144 21.45 16.31 14.16
C LYS A 144 22.86 15.84 13.79
N ALA A 145 23.00 14.56 13.49
CA ALA A 145 24.27 13.97 13.07
C ALA A 145 24.56 14.20 11.57
N ALA A 146 23.54 14.61 10.78
CA ALA A 146 23.57 14.67 9.34
C ALA A 146 24.00 13.33 8.71
N VAL A 147 23.41 12.23 9.18
CA VAL A 147 23.74 10.86 8.78
C VAL A 147 22.49 10.16 8.26
N LEU A 148 22.62 9.54 7.10
CA LEU A 148 21.70 8.53 6.59
C LEU A 148 22.29 7.16 6.92
N ARG A 149 21.55 6.37 7.71
CA ARG A 149 21.85 4.99 8.05
C ARG A 149 20.86 4.09 7.32
N ILE A 150 21.35 3.03 6.72
CA ILE A 150 20.58 2.07 5.93
C ILE A 150 20.76 0.71 6.58
N GLU A 151 19.67 0.01 6.86
CA GLU A 151 19.68 -1.32 7.44
C GLU A 151 19.00 -2.32 6.51
N ARG A 152 19.48 -3.55 6.53
CA ARG A 152 18.82 -4.69 5.93
C ARG A 152 18.10 -5.49 7.01
N ASP A 153 16.81 -5.72 6.84
CA ASP A 153 15.99 -6.54 7.74
C ASP A 153 16.23 -8.03 7.46
N CYS A 154 17.41 -8.52 7.84
CA CYS A 154 17.89 -9.87 7.55
C CYS A 154 18.23 -10.70 8.81
N ALA A 155 18.12 -10.13 10.01
CA ALA A 155 18.51 -10.81 11.23
C ALA A 155 17.73 -12.12 11.45
N GLY A 156 18.43 -13.18 11.83
CA GLY A 156 17.85 -14.50 12.07
C GLY A 156 17.77 -15.42 10.85
N VAL A 157 18.10 -14.93 9.66
CA VAL A 157 18.15 -15.75 8.42
C VAL A 157 19.46 -16.50 8.32
N CYS A 158 19.40 -17.80 8.00
CA CYS A 158 20.59 -18.63 7.80
C CYS A 158 21.28 -18.26 6.48
N HIS A 159 22.59 -18.06 6.56
CA HIS A 159 23.47 -17.83 5.41
C HIS A 159 24.39 -19.03 5.17
N GLY A 160 24.46 -19.49 3.93
CA GLY A 160 25.16 -20.73 3.56
C GLY A 160 26.69 -20.62 3.40
N GLY A 161 27.30 -19.47 3.71
CA GLY A 161 28.74 -19.27 3.54
C GLY A 161 29.14 -19.00 2.09
N SER A 162 28.56 -17.97 1.49
CA SER A 162 28.81 -17.53 0.12
C SER A 162 28.81 -16.01 0.03
N VAL A 163 28.82 -15.45 -1.18
CA VAL A 163 28.66 -14.01 -1.40
C VAL A 163 27.30 -13.55 -0.86
N PHE A 164 27.34 -12.66 0.11
CA PHE A 164 26.16 -11.98 0.64
C PHE A 164 25.94 -10.65 -0.06
N ALA A 165 24.73 -10.46 -0.59
CA ALA A 165 24.26 -9.21 -1.15
C ALA A 165 23.77 -8.29 -0.02
N ALA A 166 24.69 -7.57 0.64
CA ALA A 166 24.33 -6.70 1.76
C ALA A 166 23.36 -5.61 1.31
N PHE A 167 23.66 -4.90 0.21
CA PHE A 167 22.80 -3.87 -0.34
C PHE A 167 22.91 -3.76 -1.87
N ASP A 168 21.75 -3.48 -2.48
CA ASP A 168 21.60 -2.95 -3.82
C ASP A 168 20.85 -1.62 -3.70
N LEU A 169 21.58 -0.52 -3.84
CA LEU A 169 21.09 0.84 -3.63
C LEU A 169 21.11 1.64 -4.93
N PHE A 170 20.27 2.64 -5.00
CA PHE A 170 20.20 3.60 -6.10
C PHE A 170 20.28 5.01 -5.56
N PHE A 171 21.15 5.84 -6.16
CA PHE A 171 21.33 7.24 -5.79
C PHE A 171 21.13 8.11 -7.03
N ALA A 172 20.20 9.06 -6.95
CA ALA A 172 19.96 10.00 -8.03
C ALA A 172 19.68 11.41 -7.49
N GLU A 173 19.98 12.42 -8.30
CA GLU A 173 19.58 13.81 -8.06
C GLU A 173 19.12 14.45 -9.36
N GLY A 174 18.12 15.33 -9.28
CA GLY A 174 17.49 15.97 -10.41
C GLY A 174 16.05 16.39 -10.12
N SER A 175 15.27 16.59 -11.16
CA SER A 175 13.82 16.77 -11.06
C SER A 175 13.13 15.48 -10.62
N GLU A 176 11.88 15.57 -10.19
CA GLU A 176 11.09 14.41 -9.76
C GLU A 176 11.07 13.30 -10.80
N ASP A 177 10.69 13.63 -12.04
CA ASP A 177 10.58 12.61 -13.09
C ASP A 177 11.94 11.99 -13.42
N GLU A 178 13.01 12.79 -13.53
CA GLU A 178 14.36 12.28 -13.81
C GLU A 178 14.80 11.24 -12.78
N VAL A 179 14.66 11.51 -11.49
CA VAL A 179 15.14 10.59 -10.44
C VAL A 179 14.30 9.33 -10.32
N PHE A 180 12.97 9.43 -10.45
CA PHE A 180 12.10 8.27 -10.35
C PHE A 180 12.11 7.42 -11.62
N ASP A 181 12.14 8.02 -12.82
CA ASP A 181 12.27 7.28 -14.08
C ASP A 181 13.58 6.50 -14.13
N ALA A 182 14.70 7.13 -13.70
CA ALA A 182 15.99 6.46 -13.62
C ALA A 182 15.99 5.30 -12.60
N TRP A 183 15.33 5.48 -11.44
CA TRP A 183 15.21 4.40 -10.46
C TRP A 183 14.41 3.21 -10.99
N PHE A 184 13.24 3.45 -11.57
CA PHE A 184 12.41 2.38 -12.13
C PHE A 184 13.06 1.70 -13.34
N ALA A 185 13.84 2.44 -14.13
CA ALA A 185 14.67 1.86 -15.19
C ALA A 185 15.75 0.93 -14.62
N ALA A 186 16.43 1.36 -13.54
CA ALA A 186 17.44 0.54 -12.85
C ALA A 186 16.84 -0.71 -12.18
N LEU A 187 15.63 -0.63 -11.64
CA LEU A 187 14.86 -1.77 -11.14
C LEU A 187 14.46 -2.76 -12.24
N GLY A 188 14.45 -2.35 -13.51
CA GLY A 188 13.83 -3.11 -14.60
C GLY A 188 12.32 -3.30 -14.39
N CYS A 189 11.71 -2.52 -13.50
CA CYS A 189 10.29 -2.61 -13.19
C CYS A 189 9.45 -1.86 -14.23
N ARG A 190 8.35 -2.50 -14.64
CA ARG A 190 7.33 -1.87 -15.48
C ARG A 190 5.95 -2.15 -14.88
N PRO A 191 5.04 -1.17 -14.90
CA PRO A 191 3.67 -1.42 -14.46
C PRO A 191 3.01 -2.44 -15.39
N ARG A 192 2.20 -3.33 -14.84
CA ARG A 192 1.44 -4.31 -15.62
C ARG A 192 0.40 -3.66 -16.52
N THR A 193 -0.12 -2.53 -16.09
CA THR A 193 -1.07 -1.73 -16.86
C THR A 193 -0.80 -0.23 -16.71
N THR A 194 -1.05 0.52 -17.78
CA THR A 194 -1.13 1.99 -17.74
C THR A 194 -2.55 2.46 -18.01
N LYS A 195 -3.51 1.52 -18.16
CA LYS A 195 -4.92 1.83 -18.40
C LYS A 195 -5.49 2.49 -17.14
N LYS A 196 -6.11 3.64 -17.33
CA LYS A 196 -6.91 4.28 -16.29
C LYS A 196 -8.27 3.60 -16.23
N LEU A 197 -8.68 3.17 -15.03
CA LEU A 197 -10.03 2.69 -14.77
C LEU A 197 -10.84 3.75 -14.03
N ALA A 198 -12.15 3.68 -14.16
CA ALA A 198 -13.07 4.32 -13.25
C ALA A 198 -14.14 3.31 -12.84
N GLY A 199 -14.81 3.56 -11.73
CA GLY A 199 -15.80 2.60 -11.29
C GLY A 199 -16.46 2.91 -9.95
N TYR A 200 -17.10 1.88 -9.46
CA TYR A 200 -17.85 1.85 -8.21
C TYR A 200 -17.25 0.81 -7.26
N SER A 201 -17.24 1.11 -5.96
CA SER A 201 -17.01 0.16 -4.87
C SER A 201 -18.15 0.24 -3.86
N SER A 202 -18.66 -0.89 -3.42
CA SER A 202 -19.79 -0.94 -2.50
C SER A 202 -19.44 -0.51 -1.07
N TRP A 203 -18.14 -0.46 -0.69
CA TRP A 203 -17.71 -0.33 0.70
C TRP A 203 -18.37 0.85 1.45
N TYR A 204 -18.06 2.09 1.10
CA TYR A 204 -18.58 3.26 1.85
C TYR A 204 -20.06 3.57 1.58
N ASN A 205 -20.66 2.94 0.57
CA ASN A 205 -22.11 3.06 0.35
C ASN A 205 -22.88 2.16 1.31
N ARG A 206 -22.39 0.95 1.55
CA ARG A 206 -23.11 -0.10 2.24
C ARG A 206 -22.35 -0.71 3.43
N TYR A 207 -21.00 -0.59 3.46
CA TYR A 207 -20.13 -1.39 4.33
C TYR A 207 -20.48 -2.88 4.18
N GLN A 208 -20.46 -3.66 5.25
CA GLN A 208 -20.85 -5.08 5.22
C GLN A 208 -22.37 -5.33 5.10
N ASN A 209 -23.21 -4.27 5.05
CA ASN A 209 -24.66 -4.39 4.89
C ASN A 209 -25.04 -4.51 3.40
N ILE A 210 -24.44 -5.47 2.72
CA ILE A 210 -24.73 -5.83 1.33
C ILE A 210 -25.50 -7.13 1.28
N ASP A 211 -26.36 -7.25 0.28
CA ASP A 211 -27.06 -8.46 -0.13
C ASP A 211 -27.28 -8.42 -1.63
N GLU A 212 -27.78 -9.52 -2.19
CA GLU A 212 -28.02 -9.65 -3.63
C GLU A 212 -28.90 -8.52 -4.18
N ALA A 213 -29.98 -8.17 -3.47
CA ALA A 213 -30.91 -7.13 -3.89
C ALA A 213 -30.26 -5.73 -3.90
N SER A 214 -29.50 -5.40 -2.87
CA SER A 214 -28.81 -4.12 -2.75
C SER A 214 -27.67 -3.96 -3.77
N ILE A 215 -26.96 -5.03 -4.08
CA ILE A 215 -25.92 -5.01 -5.11
C ILE A 215 -26.54 -4.83 -6.52
N LEU A 216 -27.68 -5.47 -6.79
CA LEU A 216 -28.42 -5.26 -8.05
C LEU A 216 -28.98 -3.84 -8.16
N GLU A 217 -29.44 -3.24 -7.05
CA GLU A 217 -29.85 -1.83 -7.01
C GLU A 217 -28.68 -0.89 -7.35
N ASP A 218 -27.50 -1.12 -6.76
CA ASP A 218 -26.28 -0.34 -7.04
C ASP A 218 -25.85 -0.50 -8.51
N LEU A 219 -25.86 -1.72 -9.04
CA LEU A 219 -25.57 -2.00 -10.43
C LEU A 219 -26.52 -1.26 -11.39
N GLN A 220 -27.81 -1.27 -11.10
CA GLN A 220 -28.80 -0.53 -11.89
C GLN A 220 -28.52 0.98 -11.87
N GLY A 221 -28.09 1.53 -10.72
CA GLY A 221 -27.67 2.93 -10.61
C GLY A 221 -26.42 3.23 -11.47
N CYS A 222 -25.46 2.33 -11.48
CA CYS A 222 -24.23 2.46 -12.27
C CYS A 222 -24.50 2.49 -13.79
N ARG A 223 -25.46 1.74 -14.30
CA ARG A 223 -25.84 1.72 -15.73
C ARG A 223 -26.17 3.10 -16.31
N ALA A 224 -26.68 3.99 -15.47
CA ALA A 224 -27.09 5.34 -15.90
C ALA A 224 -25.93 6.35 -15.98
N LEU A 225 -24.74 5.99 -15.48
CA LEU A 225 -23.61 6.91 -15.33
C LEU A 225 -22.31 6.38 -15.94
N PHE A 226 -22.06 5.09 -15.80
CA PHE A 226 -20.79 4.46 -16.14
C PHE A 226 -20.75 4.04 -17.61
N LYS A 227 -19.53 3.90 -18.13
CA LYS A 227 -19.25 3.51 -19.52
C LYS A 227 -18.87 2.01 -19.56
N PRO A 228 -19.06 1.32 -20.70
CA PRO A 228 -18.50 -0.02 -20.89
C PRO A 228 -17.00 -0.05 -20.59
N GLY A 229 -16.57 -1.07 -19.84
CA GLY A 229 -15.20 -1.24 -19.37
C GLY A 229 -14.87 -0.52 -18.05
N ASP A 230 -15.83 0.21 -17.44
CA ASP A 230 -15.72 0.67 -16.06
C ASP A 230 -15.87 -0.50 -15.07
N LEU A 231 -15.36 -0.34 -13.85
CA LEU A 231 -15.36 -1.38 -12.82
C LEU A 231 -16.61 -1.29 -11.94
N PHE A 232 -17.24 -2.43 -11.69
CA PHE A 232 -18.22 -2.62 -10.65
C PHE A 232 -17.64 -3.59 -9.60
N GLN A 233 -17.29 -3.09 -8.42
CA GLN A 233 -16.63 -3.84 -7.35
C GLN A 233 -17.56 -4.08 -6.17
N ILE A 234 -17.70 -5.36 -5.79
CA ILE A 234 -18.33 -5.82 -4.55
C ILE A 234 -17.21 -5.91 -3.51
N ASP A 235 -17.33 -5.15 -2.43
CA ASP A 235 -16.37 -5.10 -1.33
C ASP A 235 -16.75 -6.10 -0.21
N ASP A 236 -16.10 -6.04 0.97
CA ASP A 236 -16.30 -6.89 2.15
C ASP A 236 -17.79 -7.04 2.54
N GLY A 237 -18.20 -8.23 2.93
CA GLY A 237 -19.54 -8.55 3.46
C GLY A 237 -20.35 -9.52 2.61
N TRP A 238 -19.79 -10.09 1.55
CA TRP A 238 -20.42 -11.12 0.72
C TRP A 238 -20.21 -12.53 1.28
N GLU A 239 -19.09 -12.75 1.95
CA GLU A 239 -18.70 -14.00 2.56
C GLU A 239 -19.42 -14.24 3.89
N ALA A 240 -19.52 -15.50 4.29
CA ALA A 240 -20.09 -15.85 5.60
C ALA A 240 -19.21 -15.34 6.75
N LYS A 241 -17.89 -15.51 6.62
CA LYS A 241 -16.85 -15.03 7.53
C LYS A 241 -15.55 -14.79 6.75
N VAL A 242 -14.78 -13.79 7.17
CA VAL A 242 -13.45 -13.54 6.61
C VAL A 242 -12.54 -14.76 6.82
N GLY A 243 -12.10 -15.36 5.73
CA GLY A 243 -11.37 -16.63 5.72
C GLY A 243 -12.14 -17.77 5.06
N ASP A 244 -13.46 -17.77 5.10
CA ASP A 244 -14.33 -18.81 4.52
C ASP A 244 -14.72 -18.46 3.06
N TRP A 245 -13.72 -18.33 2.18
CA TRP A 245 -13.85 -17.72 0.85
C TRP A 245 -14.55 -18.58 -0.21
N LEU A 246 -14.81 -19.84 0.07
CA LEU A 246 -15.47 -20.75 -0.90
C LEU A 246 -17.00 -20.68 -0.85
N GLU A 247 -17.55 -20.03 0.16
CA GLU A 247 -18.98 -19.92 0.40
C GLU A 247 -19.41 -18.46 0.58
N THR A 248 -20.56 -18.11 0.04
CA THR A 248 -21.22 -16.83 0.32
C THR A 248 -22.05 -16.92 1.59
N ASP A 249 -22.37 -15.79 2.20
CA ASP A 249 -23.42 -15.75 3.23
C ASP A 249 -24.77 -16.12 2.56
N PRO A 250 -25.36 -17.30 2.86
CA PRO A 250 -26.57 -17.77 2.17
C PRO A 250 -27.81 -16.94 2.49
N ALA A 251 -27.81 -16.18 3.59
CA ALA A 251 -28.90 -15.27 3.93
C ALA A 251 -28.86 -14.00 3.07
N LYS A 252 -27.65 -13.57 2.67
CA LYS A 252 -27.44 -12.36 1.86
C LYS A 252 -27.40 -12.67 0.37
N PHE A 253 -26.74 -13.76 -0.02
CA PHE A 253 -26.49 -14.15 -1.40
C PHE A 253 -26.97 -15.59 -1.67
N PRO A 254 -28.29 -15.85 -1.64
CA PRO A 254 -28.84 -17.20 -1.78
C PRO A 254 -28.57 -17.86 -3.14
N HIS A 255 -28.28 -17.06 -4.18
CA HIS A 255 -27.94 -17.57 -5.52
C HIS A 255 -26.43 -17.50 -5.81
N GLY A 256 -25.60 -17.15 -4.81
CA GLY A 256 -24.15 -16.94 -4.96
C GLY A 256 -23.80 -15.67 -5.73
N LEU A 257 -22.54 -15.55 -6.16
CA LEU A 257 -22.04 -14.32 -6.78
C LEU A 257 -22.00 -14.35 -8.31
N ARG A 258 -22.06 -15.54 -8.93
CA ARG A 258 -22.02 -15.67 -10.39
C ARG A 258 -23.12 -14.87 -11.09
N PRO A 259 -24.41 -14.90 -10.65
CA PRO A 259 -25.45 -14.11 -11.30
C PRO A 259 -25.21 -12.60 -11.25
N LEU A 260 -24.54 -12.11 -10.19
CA LEU A 260 -24.19 -10.68 -10.06
C LEU A 260 -23.07 -10.29 -11.02
N ALA A 261 -22.04 -11.14 -11.17
CA ALA A 261 -20.98 -10.95 -12.14
C ALA A 261 -21.55 -10.94 -13.57
N ASP A 262 -22.41 -11.91 -13.92
CA ASP A 262 -23.04 -11.98 -15.23
C ASP A 262 -23.89 -10.73 -15.52
N ALA A 263 -24.69 -10.25 -14.55
CA ALA A 263 -25.50 -9.03 -14.70
C ALA A 263 -24.64 -7.75 -14.90
N ALA A 264 -23.47 -7.69 -14.28
CA ALA A 264 -22.52 -6.59 -14.48
C ALA A 264 -21.87 -6.68 -15.87
N HIS A 265 -21.48 -7.88 -16.31
CA HIS A 265 -20.96 -8.11 -17.67
C HIS A 265 -21.99 -7.78 -18.77
N GLU A 266 -23.28 -8.14 -18.57
CA GLU A 266 -24.36 -7.73 -19.48
C GLU A 266 -24.50 -6.21 -19.58
N SER A 267 -24.08 -5.49 -18.53
CA SER A 267 -24.02 -4.02 -18.51
C SER A 267 -22.75 -3.46 -19.18
N GLY A 268 -21.82 -4.33 -19.59
CA GLY A 268 -20.54 -3.98 -20.20
C GLY A 268 -19.46 -3.61 -19.18
N PHE A 269 -19.66 -3.88 -17.88
CA PHE A 269 -18.71 -3.55 -16.83
C PHE A 269 -17.71 -4.69 -16.57
N LEU A 270 -16.50 -4.33 -16.10
CA LEU A 270 -15.62 -5.26 -15.43
C LEU A 270 -16.15 -5.51 -14.01
N THR A 271 -15.95 -6.70 -13.50
CA THR A 271 -16.38 -7.08 -12.15
C THR A 271 -15.20 -7.21 -11.21
N GLY A 272 -15.33 -6.68 -10.00
CA GLY A 272 -14.33 -6.80 -8.93
C GLY A 272 -14.90 -7.43 -7.67
N LEU A 273 -14.08 -8.25 -6.98
CA LEU A 273 -14.42 -8.84 -5.70
C LEU A 273 -13.33 -8.60 -4.67
N TRP A 274 -13.72 -8.27 -3.45
CA TRP A 274 -12.82 -8.11 -2.32
C TRP A 274 -12.52 -9.44 -1.64
N LEU A 275 -11.25 -9.65 -1.26
CA LEU A 275 -10.78 -10.76 -0.42
C LEU A 275 -9.64 -10.28 0.48
N ALA A 276 -9.45 -10.95 1.62
CA ALA A 276 -8.26 -10.84 2.48
C ALA A 276 -7.58 -12.22 2.58
N PRO A 277 -6.84 -12.66 1.53
CA PRO A 277 -6.52 -14.06 1.33
C PRO A 277 -5.58 -14.66 2.38
N PHE A 278 -4.72 -13.85 3.00
CA PHE A 278 -3.71 -14.35 3.94
C PHE A 278 -4.11 -14.25 5.42
N VAL A 279 -5.39 -13.99 5.68
CA VAL A 279 -5.91 -13.89 7.03
C VAL A 279 -7.27 -14.56 7.15
N CYS A 280 -7.63 -14.95 8.37
CA CYS A 280 -8.97 -15.40 8.71
C CYS A 280 -9.42 -14.80 10.04
N GLU A 281 -10.71 -14.49 10.19
CA GLU A 281 -11.25 -14.04 11.46
C GLU A 281 -11.47 -15.20 12.43
N LYS A 282 -11.51 -14.88 13.72
CA LYS A 282 -11.62 -15.88 14.81
C LYS A 282 -12.89 -16.73 14.73
N GLU A 283 -13.97 -16.18 14.21
CA GLU A 283 -15.26 -16.89 14.08
C GLU A 283 -15.40 -17.67 12.77
N SER A 284 -14.41 -17.68 11.88
CA SER A 284 -14.43 -18.45 10.65
C SER A 284 -14.32 -19.96 10.89
N ALA A 285 -14.81 -20.76 9.94
CA ALA A 285 -14.59 -22.19 9.91
C ALA A 285 -13.11 -22.52 9.72
N VAL A 286 -12.39 -21.76 8.90
CA VAL A 286 -10.94 -21.90 8.69
C VAL A 286 -10.20 -21.80 10.04
N TYR A 287 -10.48 -20.79 10.86
CA TYR A 287 -9.84 -20.66 12.17
C TYR A 287 -10.16 -21.81 13.12
N ARG A 288 -11.42 -22.25 13.13
CA ARG A 288 -11.91 -23.27 14.07
C ARG A 288 -11.43 -24.68 13.72
N ASP A 289 -11.51 -25.03 12.43
CA ASP A 289 -11.36 -26.39 11.95
C ASP A 289 -9.92 -26.70 11.49
N HIS A 290 -9.11 -25.64 11.21
CA HIS A 290 -7.74 -25.75 10.73
C HIS A 290 -6.76 -24.91 11.58
N PRO A 291 -6.60 -25.20 12.89
CA PRO A 291 -5.67 -24.46 13.76
C PRO A 291 -4.20 -24.58 13.32
N ASP A 292 -3.85 -25.63 12.58
CA ASP A 292 -2.55 -25.89 11.97
C ASP A 292 -2.27 -25.05 10.73
N TRP A 293 -3.28 -24.36 10.17
CA TRP A 293 -3.11 -23.40 9.07
C TRP A 293 -2.71 -22.00 9.56
N LEU A 294 -2.81 -21.77 10.88
CA LEU A 294 -2.53 -20.45 11.45
C LEU A 294 -1.03 -20.27 11.71
N LEU A 295 -0.49 -19.13 11.33
CA LEU A 295 0.89 -18.75 11.67
C LEU A 295 1.07 -18.73 13.19
N GLN A 296 1.96 -19.59 13.69
CA GLN A 296 2.24 -19.72 15.13
C GLN A 296 3.44 -18.86 15.53
N VAL A 297 3.28 -18.06 16.57
CA VAL A 297 4.36 -17.30 17.21
C VAL A 297 4.39 -17.64 18.69
N ASN A 298 5.50 -18.22 19.16
CA ASN A 298 5.63 -18.73 20.54
C ASN A 298 4.49 -19.68 20.93
N GLY A 299 4.05 -20.54 20.00
CA GLY A 299 3.00 -21.53 20.22
C GLY A 299 1.58 -20.96 20.33
N GLN A 300 1.36 -19.74 19.87
CA GLN A 300 0.05 -19.10 19.79
C GLN A 300 -0.22 -18.55 18.38
N PRO A 301 -1.46 -18.64 17.87
CA PRO A 301 -1.83 -18.02 16.61
C PRO A 301 -1.55 -16.51 16.61
N TRP A 302 -0.93 -16.03 15.53
CA TRP A 302 -0.59 -14.61 15.41
C TRP A 302 -1.80 -13.78 14.98
N CYS A 303 -2.27 -12.92 15.92
CA CYS A 303 -3.30 -11.93 15.62
C CYS A 303 -2.71 -10.76 14.83
N CYS A 304 -3.25 -10.48 13.65
CA CYS A 304 -2.84 -9.39 12.76
C CYS A 304 -3.58 -8.08 12.99
N GLY A 305 -4.72 -8.11 13.68
CA GLY A 305 -5.51 -6.91 13.92
C GLY A 305 -6.83 -7.20 14.62
N SER A 306 -7.60 -6.14 14.90
CA SER A 306 -8.84 -6.20 15.68
C SER A 306 -10.12 -6.05 14.86
N ASN A 307 -10.03 -6.01 13.52
CA ASN A 307 -11.22 -5.98 12.67
C ASN A 307 -12.03 -7.26 12.83
N TRP A 308 -13.32 -7.22 12.53
CA TRP A 308 -14.27 -8.33 12.67
C TRP A 308 -14.24 -8.92 14.08
N SER A 309 -14.08 -10.24 14.21
CA SER A 309 -13.90 -10.92 15.49
C SER A 309 -12.43 -11.04 15.96
N SER A 310 -11.55 -10.14 15.50
CA SER A 310 -10.09 -10.22 15.41
C SER A 310 -9.65 -11.20 14.31
N PHE A 311 -8.56 -10.91 13.63
CA PHE A 311 -8.10 -11.75 12.53
C PHE A 311 -6.66 -12.19 12.68
N TYR A 312 -6.36 -13.35 12.11
CA TYR A 312 -5.14 -14.11 12.33
C TYR A 312 -4.48 -14.45 11.00
N ALA A 313 -3.14 -14.43 10.97
CA ALA A 313 -2.38 -14.78 9.79
C ALA A 313 -2.48 -16.27 9.46
N LEU A 314 -2.65 -16.59 8.19
CA LEU A 314 -2.47 -17.93 7.64
C LEU A 314 -0.98 -18.18 7.38
N ASP A 315 -0.53 -19.41 7.60
CA ASP A 315 0.86 -19.79 7.34
C ASP A 315 1.05 -20.23 5.89
N ILE A 316 1.65 -19.35 5.09
CA ILE A 316 1.94 -19.63 3.67
C ILE A 316 3.06 -20.67 3.45
N ASP A 317 3.67 -21.22 4.50
CA ASP A 317 4.56 -22.38 4.40
C ASP A 317 3.79 -23.69 4.50
N ASN A 318 2.54 -23.66 4.93
CA ASN A 318 1.67 -24.82 4.94
C ASN A 318 1.10 -25.08 3.53
N PRO A 319 1.40 -26.22 2.89
CA PRO A 319 0.91 -26.53 1.56
C PRO A 319 -0.62 -26.61 1.47
N GLU A 320 -1.32 -27.02 2.52
CA GLU A 320 -2.78 -27.09 2.54
C GLU A 320 -3.40 -25.68 2.48
N VAL A 321 -2.76 -24.69 3.08
CA VAL A 321 -3.15 -23.26 2.96
C VAL A 321 -3.00 -22.79 1.51
N LEU A 322 -1.90 -23.16 0.84
CA LEU A 322 -1.69 -22.80 -0.56
C LEU A 322 -2.70 -23.45 -1.49
N ASP A 323 -3.01 -24.74 -1.29
CA ASP A 323 -4.01 -25.47 -2.06
C ASP A 323 -5.42 -24.90 -1.85
N TYR A 324 -5.76 -24.54 -0.61
CA TYR A 324 -7.00 -23.85 -0.28
C TYR A 324 -7.11 -22.52 -1.03
N LEU A 325 -6.09 -21.66 -0.92
CA LEU A 325 -6.09 -20.35 -1.56
C LEU A 325 -6.14 -20.46 -3.09
N GLN A 326 -5.40 -21.40 -3.67
CA GLN A 326 -5.50 -21.66 -5.11
C GLN A 326 -6.93 -22.01 -5.53
N THR A 327 -7.60 -22.87 -4.75
CA THR A 327 -9.02 -23.24 -4.99
C THR A 327 -9.93 -22.02 -4.88
N VAL A 328 -9.68 -21.12 -3.92
CA VAL A 328 -10.43 -19.86 -3.78
C VAL A 328 -10.29 -18.98 -5.01
N PHE A 329 -9.05 -18.76 -5.49
CA PHE A 329 -8.82 -17.93 -6.68
C PHE A 329 -9.44 -18.55 -7.94
N ASP A 330 -9.37 -19.87 -8.10
CA ASP A 330 -10.04 -20.58 -9.20
C ASP A 330 -11.57 -20.40 -9.14
N ARG A 331 -12.17 -20.56 -7.96
CA ARG A 331 -13.59 -20.31 -7.72
C ARG A 331 -14.01 -18.88 -8.07
N VAL A 332 -13.28 -17.88 -7.59
CA VAL A 332 -13.61 -16.46 -7.79
C VAL A 332 -13.45 -16.06 -9.26
N LEU A 333 -12.34 -16.42 -9.86
CA LEU A 333 -11.96 -15.90 -11.18
C LEU A 333 -12.56 -16.71 -12.34
N ASN A 334 -12.74 -18.03 -12.17
CA ASN A 334 -13.23 -18.92 -13.21
C ASN A 334 -14.69 -19.32 -12.99
N ASP A 335 -15.04 -19.84 -11.80
CA ASP A 335 -16.41 -20.28 -11.55
C ASP A 335 -17.39 -19.10 -11.43
N TRP A 336 -17.02 -18.06 -10.65
CA TRP A 336 -17.86 -16.87 -10.48
C TRP A 336 -17.63 -15.82 -11.57
N GLY A 337 -16.46 -15.85 -12.25
CA GLY A 337 -16.18 -15.06 -13.43
C GLY A 337 -15.76 -13.63 -13.18
N PHE A 338 -15.21 -13.29 -12.00
CA PHE A 338 -14.69 -11.95 -11.72
C PHE A 338 -13.45 -11.62 -12.56
N ASP A 339 -13.28 -10.35 -12.92
CA ASP A 339 -12.17 -9.83 -13.73
C ASP A 339 -11.06 -9.22 -12.90
N LEU A 340 -11.40 -8.76 -11.69
CA LEU A 340 -10.51 -8.11 -10.76
C LEU A 340 -10.72 -8.66 -9.35
N VAL A 341 -9.64 -8.85 -8.63
CA VAL A 341 -9.67 -9.09 -7.18
C VAL A 341 -9.00 -7.93 -6.44
N LYS A 342 -9.72 -7.31 -5.50
CA LYS A 342 -9.15 -6.42 -4.50
C LYS A 342 -8.65 -7.28 -3.34
N LEU A 343 -7.32 -7.33 -3.18
CA LEU A 343 -6.66 -8.19 -2.19
C LEU A 343 -6.16 -7.34 -1.04
N ASP A 344 -6.75 -7.52 0.12
CA ASP A 344 -6.54 -6.68 1.29
C ASP A 344 -5.78 -7.39 2.41
N PHE A 345 -5.25 -6.62 3.37
CA PHE A 345 -4.47 -7.12 4.51
C PHE A 345 -3.29 -8.01 4.11
N LEU A 346 -2.68 -7.72 2.94
CA LEU A 346 -1.64 -8.57 2.35
C LEU A 346 -0.38 -8.68 3.22
N TYR A 347 -0.11 -7.70 4.11
CA TYR A 347 0.99 -7.78 5.07
C TYR A 347 0.91 -9.01 5.99
N GLY A 348 -0.27 -9.59 6.17
CA GLY A 348 -0.50 -10.79 6.98
C GLY A 348 0.34 -11.99 6.54
N ALA A 349 0.66 -12.10 5.23
CA ALA A 349 1.47 -13.18 4.69
C ALA A 349 2.91 -13.22 5.21
N ALA A 350 3.47 -12.08 5.60
CA ALA A 350 4.90 -11.95 5.90
C ALA A 350 5.19 -11.08 7.13
N THR A 351 4.37 -11.22 8.17
CA THR A 351 4.58 -10.53 9.45
C THR A 351 5.91 -10.91 10.10
N PHE A 352 6.36 -12.14 9.91
CA PHE A 352 7.66 -12.66 10.36
C PHE A 352 8.38 -13.32 9.19
N GLY A 353 9.71 -13.27 9.24
CA GLY A 353 10.57 -14.16 8.48
C GLY A 353 10.78 -15.50 9.21
N SER A 354 11.58 -16.36 8.62
CA SER A 354 12.02 -17.63 9.18
C SER A 354 13.54 -17.75 9.10
N ALA A 355 14.09 -18.84 9.63
CA ALA A 355 15.52 -19.13 9.46
C ALA A 355 15.92 -19.30 7.98
N SER A 356 15.00 -19.67 7.10
CA SER A 356 15.27 -19.87 5.68
C SER A 356 14.93 -18.65 4.80
N GLU A 357 14.16 -17.70 5.30
CA GLU A 357 13.57 -16.64 4.47
C GLU A 357 13.33 -15.35 5.27
N SER A 358 13.80 -14.21 4.74
CA SER A 358 13.48 -12.90 5.32
C SER A 358 11.99 -12.55 5.17
N ARG A 359 11.50 -11.58 5.96
CA ARG A 359 10.12 -11.05 5.79
C ARG A 359 9.88 -10.54 4.36
N ALA A 360 10.86 -9.89 3.78
CA ALA A 360 10.73 -9.33 2.43
C ALA A 360 10.68 -10.43 1.36
N ALA A 361 11.55 -11.45 1.44
CA ALA A 361 11.50 -12.59 0.54
C ALA A 361 10.17 -13.35 0.64
N ARG A 362 9.67 -13.56 1.88
CA ARG A 362 8.37 -14.18 2.14
C ARG A 362 7.23 -13.37 1.51
N MET A 363 7.28 -12.04 1.62
CA MET A 363 6.27 -11.18 0.98
C MET A 363 6.35 -11.24 -0.55
N GLN A 364 7.55 -11.22 -1.13
CA GLN A 364 7.72 -11.38 -2.58
C GLN A 364 7.18 -12.73 -3.07
N ARG A 365 7.44 -13.81 -2.33
CA ARG A 365 6.89 -15.14 -2.64
C ARG A 365 5.36 -15.14 -2.57
N ALA A 366 4.77 -14.54 -1.54
CA ALA A 366 3.33 -14.40 -1.41
C ALA A 366 2.73 -13.64 -2.61
N MET A 367 3.34 -12.53 -3.01
CA MET A 367 2.90 -11.74 -4.16
C MET A 367 3.03 -12.50 -5.48
N ALA A 368 4.10 -13.29 -5.64
CA ALA A 368 4.30 -14.17 -6.82
C ALA A 368 3.23 -15.28 -6.90
N LEU A 369 2.85 -15.87 -5.76
CA LEU A 369 1.76 -16.85 -5.68
C LEU A 369 0.43 -16.21 -6.11
N LEU A 370 0.08 -15.03 -5.59
CA LEU A 370 -1.13 -14.31 -5.99
C LEU A 370 -1.15 -14.06 -7.50
N ARG A 371 -0.05 -13.62 -8.09
CA ARG A 371 0.03 -13.41 -9.53
C ARG A 371 -0.11 -14.72 -10.31
N THR A 372 0.46 -15.80 -9.82
CA THR A 372 0.32 -17.13 -10.43
C THR A 372 -1.13 -17.58 -10.43
N TRP A 373 -1.83 -17.48 -9.31
CA TRP A 373 -3.25 -17.87 -9.20
C TRP A 373 -4.19 -16.96 -10.00
N CYS A 374 -3.88 -15.66 -10.07
CA CYS A 374 -4.71 -14.71 -10.83
C CYS A 374 -4.43 -14.73 -12.35
N GLY A 375 -3.29 -15.28 -12.81
CA GLY A 375 -2.93 -15.27 -14.22
C GLY A 375 -2.95 -13.87 -14.83
N ASP A 376 -3.80 -13.63 -15.83
CA ASP A 376 -3.97 -12.35 -16.51
C ASP A 376 -5.10 -11.47 -15.92
N LYS A 377 -5.83 -11.97 -14.93
CA LYS A 377 -6.86 -11.18 -14.23
C LYS A 377 -6.24 -10.03 -13.43
N LEU A 378 -7.00 -8.99 -13.22
CA LEU A 378 -6.52 -7.77 -12.55
C LEU A 378 -6.40 -7.97 -11.03
N ILE A 379 -5.31 -7.46 -10.45
CA ILE A 379 -5.10 -7.41 -9.00
C ILE A 379 -5.06 -5.95 -8.57
N LEU A 380 -5.91 -5.60 -7.60
CA LEU A 380 -5.82 -4.37 -6.82
C LEU A 380 -5.27 -4.73 -5.43
N GLY A 381 -3.99 -4.44 -5.19
CA GLY A 381 -3.33 -4.72 -3.92
C GLY A 381 -3.67 -3.67 -2.85
N CYS A 382 -3.88 -4.11 -1.61
CA CYS A 382 -4.20 -3.25 -0.47
C CYS A 382 -3.55 -3.79 0.81
N GLY A 383 -3.10 -2.92 1.72
CA GLY A 383 -2.40 -3.36 2.94
C GLY A 383 -1.14 -4.17 2.64
N VAL A 384 -0.37 -3.80 1.63
CA VAL A 384 0.82 -4.52 1.17
C VAL A 384 2.09 -3.70 1.40
N PRO A 385 3.21 -4.31 1.86
CA PRO A 385 4.51 -3.68 1.79
C PRO A 385 4.80 -3.19 0.37
N VAL A 386 5.31 -1.95 0.23
CA VAL A 386 5.19 -1.19 -1.03
C VAL A 386 5.98 -1.82 -2.17
N MET A 387 7.28 -2.13 -1.97
CA MET A 387 8.14 -2.61 -3.06
C MET A 387 7.78 -4.03 -3.56
N PRO A 388 7.37 -5.00 -2.74
CA PRO A 388 6.90 -6.30 -3.22
C PRO A 388 5.68 -6.27 -4.16
N ALA A 389 4.95 -5.15 -4.20
CA ALA A 389 3.82 -4.95 -5.12
C ALA A 389 4.25 -4.49 -6.53
N PHE A 390 5.50 -3.97 -6.69
CA PHE A 390 5.99 -3.38 -7.94
C PHE A 390 5.99 -4.39 -9.09
N GLY A 391 5.30 -4.05 -10.18
CA GLY A 391 5.21 -4.91 -11.37
C GLY A 391 4.44 -6.22 -11.18
N VAL A 392 3.89 -6.48 -9.99
CA VAL A 392 3.12 -7.70 -9.66
C VAL A 392 1.62 -7.42 -9.71
N VAL A 393 1.18 -6.33 -9.08
CA VAL A 393 -0.23 -5.90 -9.11
C VAL A 393 -0.48 -4.94 -10.27
N ASP A 394 -1.73 -4.90 -10.74
CA ASP A 394 -2.15 -3.99 -11.80
C ASP A 394 -2.46 -2.61 -11.21
N TYR A 395 -3.16 -2.58 -10.09
CA TYR A 395 -3.47 -1.40 -9.29
C TYR A 395 -3.07 -1.63 -7.84
N CYS A 396 -2.75 -0.55 -7.12
CA CYS A 396 -2.39 -0.65 -5.71
C CYS A 396 -2.90 0.55 -4.92
N ARG A 397 -3.52 0.28 -3.77
CA ARG A 397 -3.80 1.27 -2.76
C ARG A 397 -2.50 1.98 -2.36
N ILE A 398 -2.52 3.28 -2.20
CA ILE A 398 -1.35 4.11 -1.86
C ILE A 398 -1.50 4.89 -0.55
N GLY A 399 -2.66 4.81 0.08
CA GLY A 399 -2.98 5.45 1.34
C GLY A 399 -3.88 4.59 2.22
N CYS A 400 -4.11 5.06 3.44
CA CYS A 400 -5.14 4.52 4.31
C CYS A 400 -6.53 4.73 3.69
N ASP A 401 -7.53 4.10 4.27
CA ASP A 401 -8.92 4.32 3.90
C ASP A 401 -9.31 5.79 4.09
N VAL A 402 -10.07 6.32 3.14
CA VAL A 402 -10.79 7.58 3.34
C VAL A 402 -11.85 7.40 4.43
N SER A 403 -12.40 8.51 4.91
CA SER A 403 -13.50 8.50 5.87
C SER A 403 -14.67 9.32 5.35
N LEU A 404 -15.83 9.09 5.90
CA LEU A 404 -16.97 10.02 5.74
C LEU A 404 -16.77 11.33 6.53
N ASP A 405 -15.68 11.42 7.29
CA ASP A 405 -15.15 12.57 8.00
C ASP A 405 -13.83 13.04 7.39
N TRP A 406 -13.38 14.28 7.70
CA TRP A 406 -12.12 14.83 7.22
C TRP A 406 -10.89 14.14 7.81
N ASP A 407 -10.91 13.93 9.12
CA ASP A 407 -9.86 13.24 9.85
C ASP A 407 -10.50 12.47 11.00
N ASP A 408 -9.79 11.53 11.54
CA ASP A 408 -10.26 10.71 12.64
C ASP A 408 -10.50 11.53 13.91
N VAL A 409 -11.23 10.97 14.85
CA VAL A 409 -11.43 11.58 16.18
C VAL A 409 -10.08 11.89 16.82
N TRP A 410 -10.02 12.97 17.61
CA TRP A 410 -8.75 13.55 18.07
C TRP A 410 -7.81 12.55 18.79
N TYR A 411 -8.35 11.59 19.53
CA TYR A 411 -7.53 10.60 20.25
C TYR A 411 -6.95 9.52 19.31
N MET A 412 -7.65 9.13 18.23
CA MET A 412 -7.15 8.16 17.26
C MET A 412 -5.89 8.65 16.53
N ARG A 413 -5.76 9.97 16.34
CA ARG A 413 -4.56 10.60 15.76
C ARG A 413 -3.28 10.33 16.54
N LEU A 414 -3.39 9.83 17.78
CA LEU A 414 -2.27 9.49 18.63
C LEU A 414 -1.84 8.03 18.55
N PHE A 415 -2.64 7.16 17.91
CA PHE A 415 -2.45 5.71 18.03
C PHE A 415 -1.51 5.12 17.00
N HIS A 416 -1.78 5.27 15.71
CA HIS A 416 -0.92 4.70 14.66
C HIS A 416 -1.04 5.48 13.35
N ARG A 417 -0.11 5.21 12.41
CA ARG A 417 -0.03 5.91 11.12
C ARG A 417 -0.95 5.31 10.05
N GLU A 418 -1.43 4.10 10.26
CA GLU A 418 -2.27 3.32 9.32
C GLU A 418 -3.77 3.49 9.59
N ARG A 419 -4.16 4.48 10.37
CA ARG A 419 -5.54 4.76 10.72
C ARG A 419 -6.35 5.32 9.54
N VAL A 420 -7.66 5.11 9.55
CA VAL A 420 -8.61 5.70 8.60
C VAL A 420 -8.58 7.23 8.70
N SER A 421 -8.37 7.93 7.57
CA SER A 421 -8.34 9.40 7.53
C SER A 421 -8.35 9.93 6.09
N THR A 422 -9.37 10.69 5.72
CA THR A 422 -9.43 11.37 4.40
C THR A 422 -8.24 12.29 4.18
N LYS A 423 -7.85 13.03 5.21
CA LYS A 423 -6.69 13.93 5.15
C LYS A 423 -5.37 13.21 4.87
N GLN A 424 -5.13 12.08 5.56
CA GLN A 424 -3.92 11.28 5.33
C GLN A 424 -3.94 10.59 3.97
N SER A 425 -5.09 10.09 3.53
CA SER A 425 -5.26 9.49 2.20
C SER A 425 -4.91 10.49 1.09
N ILE A 426 -5.44 11.72 1.16
CA ILE A 426 -5.08 12.79 0.23
C ILE A 426 -3.57 13.08 0.28
N GLY A 427 -2.98 13.19 1.47
CA GLY A 427 -1.53 13.39 1.64
C GLY A 427 -0.72 12.29 0.97
N ASN A 428 -1.04 11.04 1.23
CA ASN A 428 -0.37 9.90 0.61
C ASN A 428 -0.55 9.87 -0.91
N THR A 429 -1.73 10.22 -1.43
CA THR A 429 -2.00 10.32 -2.86
C THR A 429 -1.03 11.31 -3.52
N VAL A 430 -0.81 12.46 -2.89
CA VAL A 430 0.12 13.47 -3.40
C VAL A 430 1.59 13.03 -3.23
N PHE A 431 2.00 12.54 -2.05
CA PHE A 431 3.41 12.25 -1.76
C PHE A 431 3.89 10.88 -2.25
N ARG A 432 3.00 9.98 -2.71
CA ARG A 432 3.32 8.74 -3.42
C ARG A 432 2.95 8.76 -4.91
N ARG A 433 2.60 9.91 -5.47
CA ARG A 433 2.20 10.06 -6.89
C ARG A 433 3.24 9.51 -7.86
N GLN A 434 4.52 9.55 -7.47
CA GLN A 434 5.65 9.09 -8.29
C GLN A 434 5.58 7.60 -8.63
N LEU A 435 4.84 6.81 -7.83
CA LEU A 435 4.65 5.37 -8.08
C LEU A 435 3.60 5.10 -9.16
N ASN A 436 2.68 6.08 -9.39
CA ASN A 436 1.62 5.93 -10.39
C ASN A 436 2.21 5.79 -11.79
N ARG A 437 1.81 4.73 -12.51
CA ARG A 437 2.25 4.39 -13.87
C ARG A 437 3.75 4.04 -14.00
N ARG A 438 4.49 3.96 -12.88
CA ARG A 438 5.86 3.43 -12.80
C ARG A 438 5.87 2.03 -12.16
N ALA A 439 5.23 1.88 -11.03
CA ALA A 439 5.12 0.62 -10.30
C ALA A 439 3.82 -0.13 -10.65
N TYR A 440 2.72 0.59 -10.68
CA TYR A 440 1.33 0.13 -10.86
C TYR A 440 0.43 1.33 -11.16
N GLY A 441 -0.88 1.12 -11.36
CA GLY A 441 -1.90 2.18 -11.30
C GLY A 441 -2.24 2.47 -9.83
N SER A 442 -2.06 3.72 -9.39
CA SER A 442 -2.36 4.10 -8.00
C SER A 442 -3.86 4.09 -7.71
N ASP A 443 -4.24 3.52 -6.58
CA ASP A 443 -5.57 3.60 -6.01
C ASP A 443 -5.55 4.53 -4.76
N PRO A 444 -6.06 5.76 -4.87
CA PRO A 444 -6.17 6.69 -3.75
C PRO A 444 -7.38 6.43 -2.86
N ASP A 445 -8.11 5.32 -3.03
CA ASP A 445 -9.42 5.06 -2.51
C ASP A 445 -10.53 5.87 -3.23
N VAL A 446 -11.74 5.87 -2.69
CA VAL A 446 -12.91 6.47 -3.34
C VAL A 446 -13.02 7.98 -3.08
N PHE A 447 -13.81 8.65 -3.92
CA PHE A 447 -14.32 9.99 -3.65
C PHE A 447 -15.83 9.98 -3.46
N PHE A 448 -16.37 11.06 -2.89
CA PHE A 448 -17.79 11.25 -2.61
C PHE A 448 -18.30 12.55 -3.25
N LEU A 449 -19.49 12.49 -3.86
CA LEU A 449 -20.27 13.66 -4.28
C LEU A 449 -21.53 13.81 -3.40
N ARG A 450 -22.00 12.71 -2.78
CA ARG A 450 -23.20 12.70 -1.92
C ARG A 450 -23.06 13.65 -0.73
N GLU A 451 -24.20 14.11 -0.23
CA GLU A 451 -24.31 14.88 1.01
C GLU A 451 -24.77 14.02 2.19
N GLU A 452 -25.56 13.00 1.89
CA GLU A 452 -26.11 12.07 2.88
C GLU A 452 -24.99 11.23 3.52
N ASN A 453 -25.03 11.08 4.84
CA ASN A 453 -24.06 10.31 5.62
C ASN A 453 -22.59 10.66 5.33
N CYS A 454 -22.32 11.93 5.00
CA CYS A 454 -20.98 12.42 4.72
C CYS A 454 -20.78 13.77 5.42
N LYS A 455 -19.81 13.85 6.32
CA LYS A 455 -19.50 15.06 7.09
C LYS A 455 -18.43 15.93 6.43
N LEU A 456 -17.92 15.52 5.28
CA LEU A 456 -17.00 16.33 4.49
C LEU A 456 -17.71 17.58 3.96
N THR A 457 -17.10 18.73 4.12
CA THR A 457 -17.60 19.97 3.47
C THR A 457 -17.52 19.85 1.95
N ALA A 458 -18.25 20.70 1.23
CA ALA A 458 -18.19 20.74 -0.23
C ALA A 458 -16.74 20.92 -0.75
N GLN A 459 -15.96 21.81 -0.10
CA GLN A 459 -14.55 22.01 -0.44
C GLN A 459 -13.70 20.77 -0.21
N GLN A 460 -13.90 20.05 0.89
CA GLN A 460 -13.16 18.82 1.21
C GLN A 460 -13.50 17.70 0.21
N LYS A 461 -14.77 17.52 -0.14
CA LYS A 461 -15.20 16.58 -1.18
C LYS A 461 -14.57 16.91 -2.54
N GLN A 462 -14.59 18.19 -2.91
CA GLN A 462 -13.98 18.66 -4.16
C GLN A 462 -12.49 18.40 -4.17
N THR A 463 -11.76 18.72 -3.10
CA THR A 463 -10.32 18.47 -2.97
C THR A 463 -10.00 16.98 -3.10
N LEU A 464 -10.70 16.12 -2.37
CA LEU A 464 -10.54 14.67 -2.45
C LEU A 464 -10.74 14.17 -3.88
N ALA A 465 -11.86 14.53 -4.51
CA ALA A 465 -12.21 14.06 -5.83
C ALA A 465 -11.22 14.54 -6.91
N GLN A 466 -10.79 15.80 -6.85
CA GLN A 466 -9.84 16.36 -7.81
C GLN A 466 -8.43 15.77 -7.65
N VAL A 467 -7.94 15.60 -6.42
CA VAL A 467 -6.63 14.98 -6.15
C VAL A 467 -6.64 13.53 -6.62
N ASN A 468 -7.72 12.79 -6.33
CA ASN A 468 -7.88 11.42 -6.83
C ASN A 468 -7.88 11.39 -8.36
N ALA A 469 -8.64 12.26 -9.02
CA ALA A 469 -8.68 12.32 -10.49
C ALA A 469 -7.32 12.61 -11.14
N LEU A 470 -6.49 13.47 -10.52
CA LEU A 470 -5.18 13.85 -11.06
C LEU A 470 -4.13 12.75 -10.91
N PHE A 471 -4.11 12.03 -9.78
CA PHE A 471 -2.99 11.15 -9.42
C PHE A 471 -3.34 9.67 -9.40
N SER A 472 -4.56 9.28 -9.74
CA SER A 472 -4.95 7.87 -9.76
C SER A 472 -4.68 7.14 -11.08
N GLY A 473 -4.48 5.82 -10.97
CA GLY A 473 -4.66 4.86 -12.05
C GLY A 473 -6.07 4.28 -12.07
N ILE A 474 -6.78 4.35 -10.91
CA ILE A 474 -8.18 3.93 -10.79
C ILE A 474 -8.98 4.98 -10.01
N LEU A 475 -10.04 5.51 -10.60
CA LEU A 475 -10.91 6.53 -10.01
C LEU A 475 -12.24 5.90 -9.58
N LEU A 476 -12.41 5.67 -8.28
CA LEU A 476 -13.58 5.00 -7.73
C LEU A 476 -14.49 5.97 -6.98
N THR A 477 -15.80 5.78 -7.09
CA THR A 477 -16.79 6.34 -6.18
C THR A 477 -17.47 5.24 -5.38
N SER A 478 -17.95 5.58 -4.18
CA SER A 478 -18.78 4.69 -3.35
C SER A 478 -20.10 5.37 -2.99
N ASP A 479 -20.56 6.21 -3.87
CA ASP A 479 -21.91 6.80 -3.82
C ASP A 479 -22.89 5.92 -4.61
N MET A 480 -24.17 6.08 -4.36
CA MET A 480 -25.21 5.45 -5.17
C MET A 480 -25.52 6.31 -6.41
N PRO A 481 -25.09 5.94 -7.63
CA PRO A 481 -25.24 6.81 -8.79
C PRO A 481 -26.69 7.08 -9.20
N SER A 482 -27.64 6.20 -8.84
CA SER A 482 -29.07 6.43 -9.05
C SER A 482 -29.61 7.67 -8.31
N ARG A 483 -28.95 8.09 -7.23
CA ARG A 483 -29.30 9.27 -6.42
C ARG A 483 -28.60 10.55 -6.88
N TYR A 484 -27.74 10.47 -7.91
CA TYR A 484 -27.02 11.62 -8.39
C TYR A 484 -27.96 12.64 -9.05
N THR A 485 -27.91 13.87 -8.55
CA THR A 485 -28.53 15.03 -9.18
C THR A 485 -27.85 15.35 -10.52
N ASN A 486 -28.46 16.19 -11.35
CA ASN A 486 -27.82 16.65 -12.58
C ASN A 486 -26.49 17.37 -12.33
N GLU A 487 -26.36 18.06 -11.19
CA GLU A 487 -25.11 18.70 -10.78
C GLU A 487 -24.01 17.67 -10.46
N MET A 488 -24.32 16.66 -9.64
CA MET A 488 -23.39 15.59 -9.31
C MET A 488 -22.95 14.80 -10.55
N ARG A 489 -23.87 14.59 -11.52
CA ARG A 489 -23.50 13.95 -12.82
C ARG A 489 -22.52 14.82 -13.63
N ARG A 490 -22.72 16.15 -13.64
CA ARG A 490 -21.76 17.07 -14.28
C ARG A 490 -20.40 17.02 -13.57
N GLN A 491 -20.38 17.03 -12.24
CA GLN A 491 -19.15 16.92 -11.45
C GLN A 491 -18.42 15.61 -11.72
N TYR A 492 -19.14 14.48 -11.74
CA TYR A 492 -18.55 13.17 -12.07
C TYR A 492 -17.92 13.17 -13.47
N ASN A 493 -18.63 13.69 -14.47
CA ASN A 493 -18.09 13.75 -15.82
C ASN A 493 -16.86 14.67 -15.91
N ALA A 494 -16.85 15.79 -15.20
CA ALA A 494 -15.69 16.68 -15.13
C ALA A 494 -14.47 15.99 -14.45
N LEU A 495 -14.69 15.15 -13.44
CA LEU A 495 -13.62 14.36 -12.83
C LEU A 495 -13.06 13.30 -13.79
N ARG A 496 -13.93 12.65 -14.56
CA ARG A 496 -13.51 11.72 -15.64
C ARG A 496 -12.65 12.45 -16.67
N GLU A 497 -13.09 13.61 -17.13
CA GLU A 497 -12.35 14.45 -18.06
C GLU A 497 -11.00 14.88 -17.48
N LEU A 498 -10.97 15.27 -16.20
CA LEU A 498 -9.74 15.60 -15.49
C LEU A 498 -8.77 14.41 -15.46
N THR A 499 -9.26 13.21 -15.15
CA THR A 499 -8.46 11.98 -15.16
C THR A 499 -7.88 11.68 -16.54
N GLU A 500 -8.65 11.88 -17.60
CA GLU A 500 -8.28 11.52 -18.96
C GLU A 500 -7.32 12.55 -19.60
N HIS A 501 -7.48 13.86 -19.30
CA HIS A 501 -6.88 14.97 -20.07
C HIS A 501 -6.00 15.93 -19.25
N ALA A 502 -5.85 15.75 -17.94
CA ALA A 502 -4.93 16.58 -17.19
C ALA A 502 -3.47 16.28 -17.53
N GLU A 503 -2.68 17.34 -17.72
CA GLU A 503 -1.27 17.30 -18.09
C GLU A 503 -0.46 18.20 -17.16
N ASN A 504 0.86 18.00 -17.14
CA ASN A 504 1.82 18.83 -16.40
C ASN A 504 1.44 19.01 -14.91
N CYS A 505 1.07 17.92 -14.26
CA CYS A 505 0.70 17.94 -12.84
C CYS A 505 1.95 18.10 -11.99
N THR A 506 2.08 19.22 -11.28
CA THR A 506 3.17 19.51 -10.35
C THR A 506 2.64 19.84 -8.96
N VAL A 507 3.46 19.63 -7.94
CA VAL A 507 3.10 19.82 -6.53
C VAL A 507 4.04 20.82 -5.89
N ASP A 508 3.48 21.89 -5.30
CA ASP A 508 4.17 22.77 -4.38
C ASP A 508 3.74 22.44 -2.95
N ALA A 509 4.71 22.02 -2.13
CA ALA A 509 4.53 21.68 -0.72
C ALA A 509 5.37 22.58 0.23
N ASP A 510 5.89 23.70 -0.25
CA ASP A 510 6.77 24.56 0.56
C ASP A 510 5.97 25.57 1.42
N ASN A 511 4.86 26.08 0.87
CA ASN A 511 3.99 27.07 1.54
C ASN A 511 2.54 26.59 1.69
N GLY A 512 2.35 25.33 2.02
CA GLY A 512 1.08 24.63 1.97
C GLY A 512 1.08 23.66 0.79
N LEU A 513 0.13 22.76 0.76
CA LEU A 513 0.05 21.75 -0.30
C LEU A 513 -0.82 22.27 -1.44
N THR A 514 -0.21 22.52 -2.60
CA THR A 514 -0.88 23.03 -3.79
C THR A 514 -0.54 22.14 -4.99
N VAL A 515 -1.53 21.85 -5.82
CA VAL A 515 -1.36 21.09 -7.08
C VAL A 515 -1.64 22.01 -8.24
N HIS A 516 -0.69 22.10 -9.17
CA HIS A 516 -0.83 22.79 -10.45
C HIS A 516 -0.99 21.77 -11.57
N TYR A 517 -1.86 22.04 -12.53
CA TYR A 517 -2.05 21.17 -13.68
C TYR A 517 -2.57 21.97 -14.88
N THR A 518 -2.46 21.40 -16.07
CA THR A 518 -3.01 21.95 -17.30
C THR A 518 -4.19 21.11 -17.75
N LEU A 519 -5.33 21.73 -18.03
CA LEU A 519 -6.50 21.09 -18.64
C LEU A 519 -6.94 21.87 -19.87
N HIS A 520 -6.96 21.22 -21.04
CA HIS A 520 -7.27 21.86 -22.34
C HIS A 520 -6.47 23.13 -22.61
N GLY A 521 -5.16 23.08 -22.31
CA GLY A 521 -4.23 24.20 -22.48
C GLY A 521 -4.36 25.34 -21.46
N LYS A 522 -5.24 25.23 -20.47
CA LYS A 522 -5.41 26.20 -19.39
C LYS A 522 -4.78 25.71 -18.10
N GLN A 523 -3.95 26.55 -17.51
CA GLN A 523 -3.39 26.28 -16.18
C GLN A 523 -4.47 26.38 -15.10
N GLN A 524 -4.45 25.43 -14.19
CA GLN A 524 -5.36 25.31 -13.06
C GLN A 524 -4.57 25.05 -11.76
N VAL A 525 -5.17 25.40 -10.65
CA VAL A 525 -4.55 25.24 -9.32
C VAL A 525 -5.58 24.71 -8.32
N ILE A 526 -5.17 23.74 -7.53
CA ILE A 526 -5.93 23.22 -6.39
C ILE A 526 -5.12 23.48 -5.11
N LYS A 527 -5.70 24.20 -4.16
CA LYS A 527 -5.16 24.30 -2.81
C LYS A 527 -5.66 23.10 -2.01
N VAL A 528 -4.76 22.20 -1.62
CA VAL A 528 -5.09 20.94 -0.95
C VAL A 528 -5.23 21.15 0.56
N PHE A 529 -4.23 21.80 1.20
CA PHE A 529 -4.21 22.12 2.64
C PHE A 529 -3.75 23.57 2.88
#